data_b6eb235ae4d1a120be4e085ef0d3f53a
#
_entry.id   b6eb235ae4d1a120be4e085ef0d3f53a
#
_cell.length_a   1.000
_cell.length_b   1.000
_cell.length_c   1.000
_cell.angle_alpha   90.00
_cell.angle_beta   90.00
_cell.angle_gamma   90.00
#
_symmetry.space_group_name_H-M   'P 1'
#
loop_
_entity.id
_entity.type
_entity.pdbx_description
1 polymer ?
#
loop_
_entity_poly.entity_id
_entity_poly.type
_entity_poly.pdbx_seq_one_letter_code
_entity_poly.pdbx_strand_id
1 'polypeptide(L)'
;MRRFSRHAGCGVASPLDGEGQQPRSGDRVFRGEVEVPDGHVHPVPVDLASPEDCALAYEGELKRHYGAGVLDPGRPLFDITLLGIGSDGHTASLFPGMKAVDETRRWAVATQAGLEPFVPRVTLTVPALAASRAVVFLVSGEDKRDPLRRILGGEPLPAAKIVAEVPTLWFVDRAALGGS
;
A
#
# COMPACT_ATOMS: atom_id res chain seq x y z
N MET A 1 16.05 -14.50 14.42
CA MET A 1 16.58 -13.49 13.51
C MET A 1 15.37 -12.90 12.77
N ARG A 2 14.94 -11.66 13.09
CA ARG A 2 13.72 -11.05 12.52
C ARG A 2 14.06 -10.52 11.13
N ARG A 3 13.37 -11.03 10.11
CA ARG A 3 13.57 -10.58 8.73
C ARG A 3 12.76 -9.31 8.50
N PHE A 4 13.46 -8.19 8.36
CA PHE A 4 12.86 -6.96 7.82
C PHE A 4 12.74 -7.12 6.31
N SER A 5 11.56 -7.45 5.82
CA SER A 5 11.26 -7.34 4.38
C SER A 5 10.44 -6.07 4.17
N ARG A 6 10.97 -5.14 3.38
CA ARG A 6 10.25 -3.94 2.98
C ARG A 6 9.54 -4.22 1.67
N HIS A 7 8.24 -4.24 1.69
CA HIS A 7 7.42 -4.27 0.50
C HIS A 7 6.98 -2.84 0.21
N ALA A 8 7.34 -2.31 -0.95
CA ALA A 8 6.84 -1.01 -1.39
C ALA A 8 5.36 -1.15 -1.73
N GLY A 9 4.50 -0.57 -0.93
CA GLY A 9 3.04 -0.78 -0.97
C GLY A 9 2.30 -0.15 -2.15
N CYS A 10 2.99 0.55 -3.06
CA CYS A 10 2.37 1.12 -4.27
C CYS A 10 3.40 1.20 -5.39
N GLY A 11 3.26 0.33 -6.38
CA GLY A 11 3.98 0.43 -7.64
C GLY A 11 3.13 1.18 -8.67
N VAL A 12 3.64 2.27 -9.22
CA VAL A 12 3.10 2.86 -10.43
C VAL A 12 3.67 2.07 -11.61
N ALA A 13 2.84 1.29 -12.28
CA ALA A 13 3.21 0.68 -13.55
C ALA A 13 3.15 1.79 -14.63
N SER A 14 4.26 2.50 -14.82
CA SER A 14 4.45 3.44 -15.92
C SER A 14 5.66 3.01 -16.74
N PRO A 15 5.70 3.20 -18.07
CA PRO A 15 6.89 2.95 -18.87
C PRO A 15 8.11 3.69 -18.29
N LEU A 16 9.30 3.13 -18.49
CA LEU A 16 10.55 3.50 -17.84
C LEU A 16 11.01 4.98 -17.95
N ASP A 17 10.33 5.81 -18.72
CA ASP A 17 10.71 7.17 -19.13
C ASP A 17 9.78 8.28 -18.65
N GLY A 18 8.76 7.96 -17.83
CA GLY A 18 7.78 8.94 -17.33
C GLY A 18 8.14 9.51 -15.96
N GLU A 19 8.02 10.83 -15.80
CA GLU A 19 8.25 11.57 -14.54
C GLU A 19 7.33 11.19 -13.36
N GLY A 20 6.50 10.15 -13.51
CA GLY A 20 5.52 9.68 -12.53
C GLY A 20 5.93 8.46 -11.70
N GLN A 21 7.15 7.96 -11.83
CA GLN A 21 7.59 6.76 -11.08
C GLN A 21 7.95 7.09 -9.63
N GLN A 22 7.20 6.57 -8.68
CA GLN A 22 7.51 6.63 -7.24
C GLN A 22 8.43 5.53 -6.66
N PRO A 23 9.06 4.60 -7.39
CA PRO A 23 9.99 3.66 -6.75
C PRO A 23 11.27 4.32 -6.28
N ARG A 24 11.69 5.42 -6.93
CA ARG A 24 12.98 6.08 -6.63
C ARG A 24 12.97 6.97 -5.39
N SER A 25 11.81 7.46 -4.95
CA SER A 25 11.74 8.32 -3.75
C SER A 25 11.90 7.50 -2.47
N GLY A 26 11.26 6.35 -2.36
CA GLY A 26 11.43 5.43 -1.23
C GLY A 26 12.85 4.86 -1.15
N ASP A 27 13.44 4.49 -2.29
CA ASP A 27 14.81 3.99 -2.36
C ASP A 27 15.83 5.05 -1.94
N ARG A 28 15.68 6.30 -2.38
CA ARG A 28 16.60 7.39 -2.02
C ARG A 28 16.55 7.76 -0.53
N VAL A 29 15.36 7.84 0.05
CA VAL A 29 15.19 8.27 1.44
C VAL A 29 15.63 7.17 2.41
N PHE A 30 15.39 5.90 2.10
CA PHE A 30 15.70 4.82 3.03
C PHE A 30 17.06 4.15 2.80
N ARG A 31 17.53 4.03 1.56
CA ARG A 31 18.83 3.42 1.26
C ARG A 31 20.02 4.35 1.59
N GLY A 32 19.79 5.67 1.61
CA GLY A 32 20.81 6.64 2.02
C GLY A 32 21.05 6.67 3.52
N GLU A 33 20.07 6.24 4.32
CA GLU A 33 20.10 6.37 5.78
C GLU A 33 20.24 5.02 6.52
N VAL A 34 19.92 3.92 5.84
CA VAL A 34 19.93 2.58 6.45
C VAL A 34 20.51 1.57 5.48
N GLU A 35 21.57 0.86 5.88
CA GLU A 35 22.09 -0.28 5.14
C GLU A 35 21.06 -1.42 5.14
N VAL A 36 20.42 -1.64 3.99
CA VAL A 36 19.52 -2.79 3.79
C VAL A 36 20.29 -3.82 2.99
N PRO A 37 20.47 -5.04 3.50
CA PRO A 37 21.18 -6.10 2.78
C PRO A 37 20.53 -6.38 1.42
N ASP A 38 21.33 -6.72 0.42
CA ASP A 38 20.85 -7.11 -0.90
C ASP A 38 19.87 -8.29 -0.79
N GLY A 39 18.82 -8.27 -1.63
CA GLY A 39 17.76 -9.28 -1.60
C GLY A 39 16.70 -9.11 -0.50
N HIS A 40 16.78 -8.04 0.32
CA HIS A 40 15.76 -7.71 1.32
C HIS A 40 14.81 -6.59 0.87
N VAL A 41 14.99 -6.06 -0.33
CA VAL A 41 14.08 -5.08 -0.96
C VAL A 41 13.35 -5.78 -2.09
N HIS A 42 12.03 -5.76 -2.04
CA HIS A 42 11.13 -6.43 -2.95
C HIS A 42 10.21 -5.41 -3.63
N PRO A 43 10.70 -4.68 -4.66
CA PRO A 43 9.88 -3.71 -5.38
C PRO A 43 8.81 -4.43 -6.22
N VAL A 44 7.69 -3.75 -6.43
CA VAL A 44 6.73 -4.21 -7.44
C VAL A 44 7.39 -4.13 -8.81
N PRO A 45 7.45 -5.21 -9.60
CA PRO A 45 7.95 -5.14 -10.96
C PRO A 45 7.03 -4.24 -11.80
N VAL A 46 7.61 -3.40 -12.66
CA VAL A 46 6.88 -2.41 -13.47
C VAL A 46 7.24 -2.47 -14.96
N ASP A 47 8.09 -3.41 -15.33
CA ASP A 47 8.72 -3.58 -16.65
C ASP A 47 8.20 -4.82 -17.41
N LEU A 48 7.13 -5.45 -16.91
CA LEU A 48 6.50 -6.58 -17.59
C LEU A 48 5.49 -6.12 -18.65
N ALA A 49 4.98 -7.09 -19.42
CA ALA A 49 4.15 -6.81 -20.60
C ALA A 49 2.82 -6.09 -20.27
N SER A 50 2.29 -6.29 -19.07
CA SER A 50 1.07 -5.63 -18.60
C SER A 50 1.08 -5.38 -17.09
N PRO A 51 0.26 -4.45 -16.58
CA PRO A 51 0.06 -4.27 -15.14
C PRO A 51 -0.44 -5.54 -14.44
N GLU A 52 -1.20 -6.37 -15.13
CA GLU A 52 -1.68 -7.66 -14.64
C GLU A 52 -0.52 -8.63 -14.45
N ASP A 53 0.42 -8.68 -15.40
CA ASP A 53 1.62 -9.52 -15.27
C ASP A 53 2.50 -9.04 -14.11
N CYS A 54 2.64 -7.74 -13.94
CA CYS A 54 3.34 -7.14 -12.81
C CYS A 54 2.69 -7.54 -11.47
N ALA A 55 1.37 -7.45 -11.39
CA ALA A 55 0.63 -7.84 -10.18
C ALA A 55 0.76 -9.34 -9.89
N LEU A 56 0.68 -10.19 -10.92
CA LEU A 56 0.86 -11.64 -10.80
C LEU A 56 2.27 -12.00 -10.32
N ALA A 57 3.28 -11.39 -10.90
CA ALA A 57 4.68 -11.63 -10.53
C ALA A 57 4.93 -11.22 -9.07
N TYR A 58 4.42 -10.04 -8.67
CA TYR A 58 4.57 -9.55 -7.30
C TYR A 58 3.83 -10.43 -6.29
N GLU A 59 2.60 -10.86 -6.60
CA GLU A 59 1.86 -11.81 -5.77
C GLU A 59 2.61 -13.15 -5.63
N GLY A 60 3.21 -13.64 -6.71
CA GLY A 60 4.02 -14.86 -6.70
C GLY A 60 5.24 -14.72 -5.79
N GLU A 61 5.87 -13.56 -5.77
CA GLU A 61 6.98 -13.25 -4.87
C GLU A 61 6.53 -13.22 -3.41
N LEU A 62 5.44 -12.53 -3.10
CA LEU A 62 4.84 -12.50 -1.75
C LEU A 62 4.51 -13.90 -1.24
N LYS A 63 3.85 -14.73 -2.06
CA LYS A 63 3.51 -16.11 -1.72
C LYS A 63 4.74 -16.98 -1.47
N ARG A 64 5.80 -16.81 -2.26
CA ARG A 64 7.08 -17.51 -2.08
C ARG A 64 7.73 -17.14 -0.75
N HIS A 65 7.77 -15.85 -0.38
CA HIS A 65 8.27 -15.40 0.90
C HIS A 65 7.42 -15.86 2.07
N TYR A 66 6.12 -15.81 1.90
CA TYR A 66 5.17 -16.28 2.91
C TYR A 66 5.19 -17.82 3.06
N GLY A 67 5.54 -18.55 2.00
CA GLY A 67 5.60 -20.02 2.00
C GLY A 67 4.21 -20.70 1.94
N ALA A 68 3.16 -19.97 1.51
CA ALA A 68 1.83 -20.50 1.29
C ALA A 68 1.07 -19.68 0.24
N GLY A 69 0.05 -20.28 -0.38
CA GLY A 69 -0.78 -19.62 -1.39
C GLY A 69 -1.98 -18.86 -0.83
N VAL A 70 -2.28 -19.07 0.46
CA VAL A 70 -3.42 -18.47 1.16
C VAL A 70 -2.92 -17.81 2.44
N LEU A 71 -3.49 -16.66 2.79
CA LEU A 71 -3.21 -15.97 4.04
C LEU A 71 -3.83 -16.75 5.21
N ASP A 72 -3.04 -16.93 6.24
CA ASP A 72 -3.45 -17.55 7.50
C ASP A 72 -3.65 -16.43 8.53
N PRO A 73 -4.84 -16.29 9.13
CA PRO A 73 -5.10 -15.26 10.15
C PRO A 73 -4.08 -15.29 11.30
N GLY A 74 -3.65 -16.49 11.71
CA GLY A 74 -2.65 -16.65 12.78
C GLY A 74 -1.22 -16.28 12.37
N ARG A 75 -0.96 -16.03 11.08
CA ARG A 75 0.38 -15.75 10.54
C ARG A 75 0.38 -14.52 9.65
N PRO A 76 0.80 -13.37 10.14
CA PRO A 76 0.83 -12.15 9.34
C PRO A 76 1.79 -12.24 8.16
N LEU A 77 1.42 -11.60 7.05
CA LEU A 77 2.26 -11.45 5.87
C LEU A 77 3.38 -10.44 6.14
N PHE A 78 3.06 -9.36 6.84
CA PHE A 78 4.00 -8.28 7.18
C PHE A 78 4.11 -8.08 8.69
N ASP A 79 5.26 -7.66 9.17
CA ASP A 79 5.39 -7.21 10.55
C ASP A 79 4.77 -5.82 10.73
N ILE A 80 4.99 -4.91 9.78
CA ILE A 80 4.42 -3.56 9.78
C ILE A 80 4.05 -3.17 8.36
N THR A 81 2.83 -2.67 8.18
CA THR A 81 2.40 -1.98 6.95
C THR A 81 2.25 -0.50 7.24
N LEU A 82 3.01 0.34 6.51
CA LEU A 82 2.94 1.79 6.59
C LEU A 82 2.07 2.31 5.44
N LEU A 83 1.07 3.10 5.75
CA LEU A 83 0.09 3.64 4.81
C LEU A 83 -0.07 5.15 4.99
N GLY A 84 -0.48 5.82 3.93
CA GLY A 84 -1.05 7.16 3.97
C GLY A 84 -2.48 7.15 3.46
N ILE A 85 -3.13 8.32 3.44
CA ILE A 85 -4.43 8.50 2.79
C ILE A 85 -4.34 9.56 1.70
N GLY A 86 -5.07 9.35 0.60
CA GLY A 86 -5.29 10.38 -0.41
C GLY A 86 -6.36 11.39 0.01
N SER A 87 -6.46 12.50 -0.72
CA SER A 87 -7.48 13.53 -0.52
C SER A 87 -8.91 13.02 -0.76
N ASP A 88 -9.06 11.90 -1.46
CA ASP A 88 -10.34 11.19 -1.70
C ASP A 88 -10.56 10.02 -0.72
N GLY A 89 -9.60 9.76 0.18
CA GLY A 89 -9.64 8.65 1.14
C GLY A 89 -9.10 7.33 0.59
N HIS A 90 -8.43 7.33 -0.58
CA HIS A 90 -7.71 6.16 -1.04
C HIS A 90 -6.52 5.83 -0.13
N THR A 91 -6.10 4.58 -0.12
CA THR A 91 -4.82 4.15 0.46
C THR A 91 -4.15 3.13 -0.45
N ALA A 92 -2.83 3.06 -0.46
CA ALA A 92 -2.07 2.36 -1.50
C ALA A 92 -2.52 2.84 -2.89
N SER A 93 -3.01 1.95 -3.77
CA SER A 93 -3.76 2.34 -4.98
C SER A 93 -5.18 1.75 -4.98
N LEU A 94 -5.79 1.69 -3.81
CA LEU A 94 -7.18 1.32 -3.60
C LEU A 94 -8.04 2.59 -3.59
N PHE A 95 -8.60 2.95 -4.74
CA PHE A 95 -9.38 4.17 -4.91
C PHE A 95 -10.88 3.91 -4.69
N PRO A 96 -11.63 4.87 -4.12
CA PRO A 96 -13.08 4.74 -3.95
C PRO A 96 -13.78 4.35 -5.24
N GLY A 97 -14.68 3.37 -5.17
CA GLY A 97 -15.47 2.90 -6.33
C GLY A 97 -14.71 2.01 -7.33
N MET A 98 -13.42 1.77 -7.16
CA MET A 98 -12.67 0.87 -8.01
C MET A 98 -12.76 -0.58 -7.54
N LYS A 99 -12.84 -1.53 -8.49
CA LYS A 99 -12.97 -2.97 -8.22
C LYS A 99 -11.89 -3.56 -7.31
N ALA A 100 -10.69 -2.97 -7.36
CA ALA A 100 -9.56 -3.41 -6.53
C ALA A 100 -9.85 -3.33 -5.02
N VAL A 101 -10.77 -2.43 -4.60
CA VAL A 101 -11.17 -2.27 -3.19
C VAL A 101 -11.94 -3.47 -2.65
N ASP A 102 -12.64 -4.19 -3.53
CA ASP A 102 -13.50 -5.32 -3.18
C ASP A 102 -12.84 -6.68 -3.52
N GLU A 103 -11.57 -6.67 -3.93
CA GLU A 103 -10.81 -7.90 -4.17
C GLU A 103 -10.47 -8.59 -2.85
N THR A 104 -10.83 -9.86 -2.71
CA THR A 104 -10.67 -10.63 -1.47
C THR A 104 -9.82 -11.90 -1.60
N ARG A 105 -9.43 -12.29 -2.82
CA ARG A 105 -8.70 -13.55 -3.08
C ARG A 105 -7.24 -13.32 -3.43
N ARG A 106 -7.00 -12.30 -4.24
CA ARG A 106 -5.65 -11.94 -4.70
C ARG A 106 -4.95 -11.13 -3.61
N TRP A 107 -3.62 -11.18 -3.61
CA TRP A 107 -2.80 -10.38 -2.68
C TRP A 107 -2.33 -9.09 -3.35
N ALA A 108 -2.14 -9.14 -4.66
CA ALA A 108 -1.83 -7.96 -5.46
C ALA A 108 -2.65 -7.98 -6.75
N VAL A 109 -3.09 -6.82 -7.20
CA VAL A 109 -3.89 -6.65 -8.42
C VAL A 109 -3.48 -5.42 -9.20
N ALA A 110 -3.71 -5.47 -10.51
CA ALA A 110 -3.67 -4.29 -11.33
C ALA A 110 -4.93 -3.43 -11.08
N THR A 111 -4.75 -2.14 -11.13
CA THR A 111 -5.82 -1.16 -11.01
C THR A 111 -5.45 0.08 -11.81
N GLN A 112 -6.33 1.06 -11.84
CA GLN A 112 -6.08 2.36 -12.43
C GLN A 112 -6.16 3.43 -11.35
N ALA A 113 -5.36 4.50 -11.47
CA ALA A 113 -5.49 5.63 -10.58
C ALA A 113 -6.90 6.24 -10.70
N GLY A 114 -7.54 6.50 -9.58
CA GLY A 114 -8.84 7.16 -9.52
C GLY A 114 -8.76 8.68 -9.66
N LEU A 115 -7.54 9.23 -9.61
CA LEU A 115 -7.22 10.64 -9.77
C LEU A 115 -6.18 10.82 -10.88
N GLU A 116 -6.14 12.00 -11.49
CA GLU A 116 -5.10 12.33 -12.47
C GLU A 116 -3.69 12.29 -11.86
N PRO A 117 -2.71 11.81 -12.63
CA PRO A 117 -2.83 11.16 -13.94
C PRO A 117 -3.41 9.74 -13.83
N PHE A 118 -4.38 9.40 -14.70
CA PHE A 118 -5.05 8.09 -14.74
C PHE A 118 -4.13 7.01 -15.30
N VAL A 119 -3.07 6.72 -14.59
CA VAL A 119 -2.06 5.73 -14.99
C VAL A 119 -2.36 4.35 -14.41
N PRO A 120 -1.98 3.28 -15.13
CA PRO A 120 -2.05 1.93 -14.59
C PRO A 120 -1.21 1.80 -13.31
N ARG A 121 -1.72 1.00 -12.38
CA ARG A 121 -1.09 0.78 -11.08
C ARG A 121 -1.14 -0.69 -10.70
N VAL A 122 -0.22 -1.10 -9.84
CA VAL A 122 -0.30 -2.35 -9.09
C VAL A 122 -0.47 -2.01 -7.62
N THR A 123 -1.39 -2.68 -6.97
CA THR A 123 -1.68 -2.46 -5.55
C THR A 123 -1.79 -3.77 -4.78
N LEU A 124 -1.41 -3.74 -3.51
CA LEU A 124 -1.82 -4.76 -2.55
C LEU A 124 -3.32 -4.60 -2.28
N THR A 125 -3.99 -5.72 -2.05
CA THR A 125 -5.42 -5.77 -1.73
C THR A 125 -5.69 -5.51 -0.25
N VAL A 126 -6.94 -5.25 0.10
CA VAL A 126 -7.35 -5.07 1.51
C VAL A 126 -6.91 -6.25 2.38
N PRO A 127 -7.16 -7.54 2.00
CA PRO A 127 -6.71 -8.67 2.82
C PRO A 127 -5.18 -8.74 2.99
N ALA A 128 -4.41 -8.43 1.93
CA ALA A 128 -2.96 -8.47 2.01
C ALA A 128 -2.40 -7.38 2.92
N LEU A 129 -2.94 -6.17 2.85
CA LEU A 129 -2.55 -5.05 3.72
C LEU A 129 -2.96 -5.30 5.18
N ALA A 130 -4.14 -5.86 5.40
CA ALA A 130 -4.64 -6.20 6.73
C ALA A 130 -3.90 -7.37 7.38
N ALA A 131 -3.29 -8.26 6.58
CA ALA A 131 -2.50 -9.39 7.08
C ALA A 131 -1.13 -8.93 7.65
N SER A 132 -1.16 -8.04 8.62
CA SER A 132 0.00 -7.40 9.24
C SER A 132 -0.05 -7.49 10.76
N ARG A 133 1.12 -7.55 11.43
CA ARG A 133 1.20 -7.43 12.90
C ARG A 133 0.86 -6.04 13.38
N ALA A 134 1.11 -5.03 12.55
CA ALA A 134 0.68 -3.66 12.81
C ALA A 134 0.41 -2.96 11.47
N VAL A 135 -0.72 -2.25 11.41
CA VAL A 135 -1.01 -1.30 10.34
C VAL A 135 -0.89 0.10 10.90
N VAL A 136 -0.10 0.93 10.25
CA VAL A 136 0.20 2.28 10.69
C VAL A 136 -0.14 3.25 9.58
N PHE A 137 -1.09 4.14 9.83
CA PHE A 137 -1.38 5.28 8.96
C PHE A 137 -0.61 6.51 9.40
N LEU A 138 0.11 7.12 8.45
CA LEU A 138 0.78 8.40 8.61
C LEU A 138 0.00 9.45 7.83
N VAL A 139 -0.62 10.39 8.54
CA VAL A 139 -1.56 11.36 7.95
C VAL A 139 -1.09 12.77 8.30
N SER A 140 -0.69 13.54 7.30
CA SER A 140 -0.16 14.88 7.47
C SER A 140 -0.70 15.83 6.41
N GLY A 141 -1.02 17.04 6.82
CA GLY A 141 -1.46 18.12 5.94
C GLY A 141 -2.96 18.38 5.97
N GLU A 142 -3.34 19.63 5.66
CA GLU A 142 -4.75 20.08 5.69
C GLU A 142 -5.63 19.39 4.66
N ASP A 143 -5.07 18.97 3.53
CA ASP A 143 -5.77 18.22 2.48
C ASP A 143 -6.25 16.84 2.93
N LYS A 144 -5.76 16.35 4.08
CA LYS A 144 -6.19 15.10 4.71
C LYS A 144 -7.31 15.27 5.72
N ARG A 145 -7.68 16.49 6.06
CA ARG A 145 -8.72 16.81 7.07
C ARG A 145 -10.09 16.22 6.68
N ASP A 146 -10.54 16.46 5.45
CA ASP A 146 -11.83 15.95 5.03
C ASP A 146 -11.89 14.42 4.93
N PRO A 147 -10.99 13.73 4.21
CA PRO A 147 -11.02 12.28 4.17
C PRO A 147 -10.84 11.65 5.57
N LEU A 148 -10.01 12.20 6.43
CA LEU A 148 -9.85 11.71 7.80
C LEU A 148 -11.16 11.84 8.59
N ARG A 149 -11.84 13.00 8.53
CA ARG A 149 -13.13 13.24 9.17
C ARG A 149 -14.20 12.25 8.69
N ARG A 150 -14.24 11.96 7.39
CA ARG A 150 -15.16 10.98 6.79
C ARG A 150 -14.87 9.57 7.27
N ILE A 151 -13.60 9.16 7.34
CA ILE A 151 -13.17 7.86 7.86
C ILE A 151 -13.59 7.73 9.34
N LEU A 152 -13.28 8.73 10.17
CA LEU A 152 -13.64 8.74 11.59
C LEU A 152 -15.17 8.78 11.80
N GLY A 153 -15.90 9.35 10.85
CA GLY A 153 -17.37 9.35 10.81
C GLY A 153 -18.00 8.03 10.35
N GLY A 154 -17.18 7.02 10.05
CA GLY A 154 -17.65 5.69 9.67
C GLY A 154 -17.95 5.51 8.18
N GLU A 155 -17.53 6.47 7.33
CA GLU A 155 -17.67 6.29 5.88
C GLU A 155 -16.74 5.16 5.39
N PRO A 156 -17.22 4.20 4.57
CA PRO A 156 -16.44 3.03 4.15
C PRO A 156 -15.45 3.34 3.03
N LEU A 157 -14.62 4.37 3.25
CA LEU A 157 -13.52 4.70 2.37
C LEU A 157 -12.46 3.58 2.36
N PRO A 158 -11.67 3.44 1.30
CA PRO A 158 -10.68 2.36 1.21
C PRO A 158 -9.74 2.26 2.42
N ALA A 159 -9.28 3.38 2.96
CA ALA A 159 -8.45 3.38 4.16
C ALA A 159 -9.18 2.84 5.40
N ALA A 160 -10.50 3.07 5.52
CA ALA A 160 -11.32 2.52 6.61
C ALA A 160 -11.55 1.01 6.49
N LYS A 161 -11.40 0.42 5.29
CA LYS A 161 -11.54 -1.02 5.07
C LYS A 161 -10.30 -1.83 5.50
N ILE A 162 -9.16 -1.18 5.74
CA ILE A 162 -7.95 -1.87 6.20
C ILE A 162 -8.07 -2.11 7.71
N VAL A 163 -8.75 -3.17 8.06
CA VAL A 163 -8.95 -3.60 9.44
C VAL A 163 -8.11 -4.86 9.65
N ALA A 164 -7.03 -4.73 10.40
CA ALA A 164 -6.21 -5.86 10.81
C ALA A 164 -6.82 -6.50 12.08
N GLU A 165 -6.46 -7.76 12.37
CA GLU A 165 -6.79 -8.40 13.65
C GLU A 165 -6.11 -7.73 14.85
N VAL A 166 -5.10 -6.93 14.58
CA VAL A 166 -4.32 -6.14 15.54
C VAL A 166 -4.71 -4.66 15.44
N PRO A 167 -4.43 -3.84 16.48
CA PRO A 167 -4.75 -2.42 16.45
C PRO A 167 -4.16 -1.70 15.25
N THR A 168 -5.00 -0.98 14.50
CA THR A 168 -4.57 -0.05 13.48
C THR A 168 -4.22 1.28 14.14
N LEU A 169 -3.00 1.76 13.95
CA LEU A 169 -2.48 2.99 14.55
C LEU A 169 -2.57 4.13 13.54
N TRP A 170 -3.04 5.28 14.00
CA TRP A 170 -3.12 6.51 13.21
C TRP A 170 -2.23 7.58 13.83
N PHE A 171 -1.17 7.96 13.13
CA PHE A 171 -0.34 9.11 13.47
C PHE A 171 -0.80 10.28 12.61
N VAL A 172 -1.40 11.26 13.24
CA VAL A 172 -2.08 12.38 12.57
C VAL A 172 -1.48 13.67 13.08
N ASP A 173 -1.11 14.58 12.18
CA ASP A 173 -0.67 15.90 12.58
C ASP A 173 -1.86 16.85 12.89
N ARG A 174 -1.55 18.00 13.48
CA ARG A 174 -2.56 19.00 13.86
C ARG A 174 -3.32 19.55 12.65
N ALA A 175 -2.64 19.72 11.51
CA ALA A 175 -3.24 20.25 10.30
C ALA A 175 -4.32 19.30 9.76
N ALA A 176 -4.04 18.00 9.74
CA ALA A 176 -5.01 16.98 9.32
C ALA A 176 -6.17 16.80 10.33
N LEU A 177 -5.95 17.09 11.63
CA LEU A 177 -7.01 17.07 12.65
C LEU A 177 -7.90 18.33 12.63
N GLY A 178 -7.50 19.39 11.95
CA GLY A 178 -8.23 20.64 11.96
C GLY A 178 -7.94 21.53 13.17
N GLY A 179 -6.87 21.25 13.91
CA GLY A 179 -6.37 22.12 14.97
C GLY A 179 -5.46 23.22 14.42
N SER A 180 -5.66 24.44 14.89
CA SER A 180 -4.74 25.56 14.69
C SER A 180 -3.58 25.47 15.68
#